data_34500ef695248cfacfdc874b4b2dd135
#
_entry.id   34500ef695248cfacfdc874b4b2dd135
#
_cell.length_a   1.000
_cell.length_b   1.000
_cell.length_c   1.000
_cell.angle_alpha   90.00
_cell.angle_beta   90.00
_cell.angle_gamma   90.00
#
_symmetry.space_group_name_H-M   'P 1'
#
loop_
_entity.id
_entity.type
_entity.pdbx_description
1 polymer ?
#
loop_
_entity_poly.entity_id
_entity_poly.type
_entity_poly.pdbx_seq_one_letter_code
_entity_poly.pdbx_strand_id
1 'polypeptide(L)'
;MKELIGACVFGQSGGPTSVINASFYGAVSTALEAPQITKVYGAANGIQGILNDVLYDMGKESVTELKRLVNTPSSALGSCRYKLKDPDKDETDYLRILEIFKKYNIRYFFYNGGNDSMDTCEKVSRYMAKAGWECRVMGIPKTIDNDLFGTDHCPGFGSAAKYIATSCMEISLDAGVYDYPTATVVEIMGRHAGWLAGSAALATQYGAGPDLVYLPETVFDLEAFLDRCEQVIREKGSVFAAVSEGIQDKDGVFISEYASKSATDAFGHTQLGGLAVYLADQIKKRTGVKSRGIELSLLQRCGAHLASRTDIDEAVMAGMTAVNTAVAGETGKMVAFSCSRIDGTYACRTKLVPLADVANYEKKVPAEWILPDGNGVTQAFIDYVLPLIQGDCRRSVKDSLPRFAKLKKVRAEAE
;
A
#
# COMPACT_ATOMS: atom_id res chain seq x y z
N MET A 1 31.32 -18.44 -1.74
CA MET A 1 30.55 -18.66 -0.48
C MET A 1 29.94 -20.05 -0.55
N LYS A 2 29.83 -20.77 0.59
CA LYS A 2 29.16 -22.08 0.62
C LYS A 2 27.69 -21.91 0.23
N GLU A 3 27.21 -22.74 -0.66
CA GLU A 3 25.82 -22.72 -1.12
C GLU A 3 24.90 -23.11 0.05
N LEU A 4 23.85 -22.29 0.33
CA LEU A 4 22.88 -22.57 1.37
C LEU A 4 21.72 -23.34 0.76
N ILE A 5 21.52 -24.59 1.19
CA ILE A 5 20.45 -25.47 0.69
C ILE A 5 19.38 -25.64 1.77
N GLY A 6 18.11 -25.45 1.44
CA GLY A 6 16.98 -25.65 2.33
C GLY A 6 15.68 -25.04 1.82
N ALA A 7 14.64 -25.15 2.62
CA ALA A 7 13.33 -24.62 2.26
C ALA A 7 13.25 -23.09 2.40
N CYS A 8 12.28 -22.48 1.70
CA CYS A 8 11.90 -21.10 1.92
C CYS A 8 10.48 -20.99 2.47
N VAL A 9 10.20 -19.86 3.17
CA VAL A 9 8.85 -19.50 3.59
C VAL A 9 8.56 -18.05 3.25
N PHE A 10 7.35 -17.81 2.71
CA PHE A 10 6.80 -16.49 2.39
C PHE A 10 5.70 -16.10 3.35
N GLY A 11 5.70 -14.85 3.83
CA GLY A 11 4.61 -14.26 4.57
C GLY A 11 4.12 -12.97 3.93
N GLN A 12 2.81 -12.71 4.00
CA GLN A 12 2.18 -11.46 3.61
C GLN A 12 1.65 -10.75 4.85
N SER A 13 1.86 -9.43 4.96
CA SER A 13 1.59 -8.69 6.20
C SER A 13 1.03 -7.29 5.95
N GLY A 14 0.26 -6.79 6.91
CA GLY A 14 -0.34 -5.46 6.89
C GLY A 14 -1.56 -5.33 5.98
N GLY A 15 -1.93 -4.10 5.63
CA GLY A 15 -3.02 -3.83 4.70
C GLY A 15 -2.73 -4.42 3.32
N PRO A 16 -3.69 -5.12 2.67
CA PRO A 16 -3.47 -5.67 1.34
C PRO A 16 -3.47 -4.57 0.27
N THR A 17 -2.98 -4.92 -0.93
CA THR A 17 -2.99 -4.04 -2.11
C THR A 17 -3.49 -4.79 -3.34
N SER A 18 -3.66 -4.08 -4.45
CA SER A 18 -3.99 -4.70 -5.74
C SER A 18 -2.87 -5.58 -6.29
N VAL A 19 -1.61 -5.39 -5.85
CA VAL A 19 -0.43 -6.05 -6.43
C VAL A 19 0.41 -6.85 -5.42
N ILE A 20 0.00 -6.96 -4.16
CA ILE A 20 0.75 -7.74 -3.16
C ILE A 20 0.94 -9.20 -3.61
N ASN A 21 -0.05 -9.77 -4.30
CA ASN A 21 0.04 -11.12 -4.84
C ASN A 21 0.91 -11.20 -6.10
N ALA A 22 1.11 -10.10 -6.82
CA ALA A 22 2.07 -10.06 -7.93
C ALA A 22 3.51 -10.19 -7.41
N SER A 23 3.86 -9.49 -6.32
CA SER A 23 5.14 -9.70 -5.63
C SER A 23 5.29 -11.14 -5.14
N PHE A 24 4.23 -11.69 -4.54
CA PHE A 24 4.22 -13.08 -4.08
C PHE A 24 4.42 -14.07 -5.23
N TYR A 25 3.74 -13.86 -6.38
CA TYR A 25 3.95 -14.69 -7.57
C TYR A 25 5.39 -14.64 -8.06
N GLY A 26 5.95 -13.43 -8.20
CA GLY A 26 7.36 -13.25 -8.62
C GLY A 26 8.31 -14.03 -7.73
N ALA A 27 8.12 -13.95 -6.41
CA ALA A 27 8.94 -14.65 -5.45
C ALA A 27 8.73 -16.19 -5.49
N VAL A 28 7.49 -16.67 -5.47
CA VAL A 28 7.20 -18.12 -5.48
C VAL A 28 7.66 -18.78 -6.77
N SER A 29 7.38 -18.17 -7.94
CA SER A 29 7.81 -18.74 -9.23
C SER A 29 9.33 -18.86 -9.33
N THR A 30 10.07 -17.86 -8.87
CA THR A 30 11.52 -17.87 -8.85
C THR A 30 12.06 -18.90 -7.86
N ALA A 31 11.44 -19.01 -6.68
CA ALA A 31 11.86 -19.99 -5.65
C ALA A 31 11.62 -21.43 -6.09
N LEU A 32 10.54 -21.72 -6.82
CA LEU A 32 10.26 -23.06 -7.34
C LEU A 32 11.27 -23.52 -8.42
N GLU A 33 11.94 -22.59 -9.06
CA GLU A 33 12.96 -22.85 -10.11
C GLU A 33 14.39 -22.84 -9.54
N ALA A 34 14.60 -22.33 -8.32
CA ALA A 34 15.92 -22.21 -7.71
C ALA A 34 16.41 -23.56 -7.13
N PRO A 35 17.52 -24.14 -7.62
CA PRO A 35 17.99 -25.46 -7.17
C PRO A 35 18.42 -25.48 -5.70
N GLN A 36 18.73 -24.35 -5.09
CA GLN A 36 19.08 -24.21 -3.69
C GLN A 36 17.86 -24.32 -2.76
N ILE A 37 16.66 -24.10 -3.29
CA ILE A 37 15.41 -24.08 -2.52
C ILE A 37 14.71 -25.42 -2.66
N THR A 38 14.76 -26.23 -1.60
CA THR A 38 14.23 -27.61 -1.61
C THR A 38 12.71 -27.68 -1.53
N LYS A 39 12.08 -26.74 -0.84
CA LYS A 39 10.62 -26.59 -0.68
C LYS A 39 10.24 -25.14 -0.61
N VAL A 40 9.04 -24.82 -1.10
CA VAL A 40 8.49 -23.46 -1.08
C VAL A 40 7.23 -23.45 -0.25
N TYR A 41 7.26 -22.75 0.88
CA TYR A 41 6.13 -22.65 1.80
C TYR A 41 5.53 -21.24 1.81
N GLY A 42 4.20 -21.17 1.98
CA GLY A 42 3.45 -19.96 2.27
C GLY A 42 2.91 -19.98 3.69
N ALA A 43 3.23 -18.98 4.50
CA ALA A 43 2.73 -18.88 5.87
C ALA A 43 1.31 -18.29 5.88
N ALA A 44 0.36 -18.98 6.50
CA ALA A 44 -1.00 -18.49 6.66
C ALA A 44 -1.01 -17.26 7.58
N ASN A 45 -1.58 -16.14 7.10
CA ASN A 45 -1.65 -14.91 7.88
C ASN A 45 -0.26 -14.44 8.40
N GLY A 46 0.74 -14.45 7.52
CA GLY A 46 2.06 -13.90 7.80
C GLY A 46 2.80 -14.59 8.94
N ILE A 47 3.41 -13.79 9.84
CA ILE A 47 4.21 -14.34 10.95
C ILE A 47 3.38 -15.21 11.92
N GLN A 48 2.08 -14.93 12.07
CA GLN A 48 1.20 -15.75 12.90
C GLN A 48 1.09 -17.19 12.38
N GLY A 49 1.13 -17.38 11.06
CA GLY A 49 1.16 -18.73 10.48
C GLY A 49 2.43 -19.51 10.82
N ILE A 50 3.57 -18.83 10.91
CA ILE A 50 4.81 -19.44 11.37
C ILE A 50 4.70 -19.82 12.86
N LEU A 51 4.26 -18.89 13.71
CA LEU A 51 4.09 -19.12 15.15
C LEU A 51 3.12 -20.28 15.44
N ASN A 52 2.04 -20.39 14.66
CA ASN A 52 1.00 -21.41 14.82
C ASN A 52 1.25 -22.69 14.01
N ASP A 53 2.41 -22.79 13.35
CA ASP A 53 2.77 -23.94 12.50
C ASP A 53 1.74 -24.21 11.39
N VAL A 54 1.25 -23.14 10.73
CA VAL A 54 0.28 -23.18 9.63
C VAL A 54 0.95 -22.74 8.34
N LEU A 55 1.63 -23.67 7.69
CA LEU A 55 2.29 -23.46 6.42
C LEU A 55 1.57 -24.22 5.30
N TYR A 56 1.61 -23.65 4.08
CA TYR A 56 1.07 -24.27 2.86
C TYR A 56 2.21 -24.62 1.90
N ASP A 57 2.16 -25.80 1.29
CA ASP A 57 3.11 -26.21 0.26
C ASP A 57 2.75 -25.60 -1.09
N MET A 58 3.53 -24.59 -1.54
CA MET A 58 3.33 -23.92 -2.81
C MET A 58 3.68 -24.79 -4.02
N GLY A 59 4.50 -25.83 -3.86
CA GLY A 59 4.76 -26.82 -4.90
C GLY A 59 3.56 -27.71 -5.25
N LYS A 60 2.54 -27.73 -4.40
CA LYS A 60 1.25 -28.42 -4.66
C LYS A 60 0.21 -27.56 -5.37
N GLU A 61 0.51 -26.28 -5.59
CA GLU A 61 -0.40 -25.37 -6.27
C GLU A 61 -0.37 -25.54 -7.80
N SER A 62 -1.48 -25.20 -8.44
CA SER A 62 -1.54 -25.19 -9.90
C SER A 62 -0.75 -24.01 -10.46
N VAL A 63 0.12 -24.25 -11.43
CA VAL A 63 0.88 -23.23 -12.17
C VAL A 63 -0.07 -22.16 -12.74
N THR A 64 -1.25 -22.56 -13.23
CA THR A 64 -2.26 -21.62 -13.75
C THR A 64 -2.83 -20.72 -12.65
N GLU A 65 -3.09 -21.25 -11.46
CA GLU A 65 -3.60 -20.46 -10.35
C GLU A 65 -2.51 -19.56 -9.76
N LEU A 66 -1.26 -20.02 -9.71
CA LEU A 66 -0.12 -19.17 -9.33
C LEU A 66 0.03 -17.98 -10.30
N LYS A 67 -0.05 -18.20 -11.61
CA LYS A 67 -0.02 -17.11 -12.61
C LYS A 67 -1.16 -16.11 -12.46
N ARG A 68 -2.35 -16.53 -12.01
CA ARG A 68 -3.49 -15.64 -11.76
C ARG A 68 -3.26 -14.71 -10.57
N LEU A 69 -2.34 -15.04 -9.64
CA LEU A 69 -1.98 -14.17 -8.52
C LEU A 69 -1.56 -12.76 -8.98
N VAL A 70 -0.93 -12.66 -10.14
CA VAL A 70 -0.47 -11.38 -10.72
C VAL A 70 -1.58 -10.34 -10.80
N ASN A 71 -2.82 -10.76 -11.09
CA ASN A 71 -3.99 -9.88 -11.21
C ASN A 71 -5.05 -10.14 -10.13
N THR A 72 -4.68 -10.77 -9.04
CA THR A 72 -5.56 -11.08 -7.91
C THR A 72 -5.28 -10.09 -6.79
N PRO A 73 -6.23 -9.23 -6.42
CA PRO A 73 -6.05 -8.29 -5.32
C PRO A 73 -6.05 -8.99 -3.97
N SER A 74 -5.67 -8.25 -2.93
CA SER A 74 -5.62 -8.72 -1.56
C SER A 74 -4.48 -9.74 -1.31
N SER A 75 -4.44 -10.35 -0.13
CA SER A 75 -3.38 -11.27 0.29
C SER A 75 -3.84 -12.71 0.15
N ALA A 76 -3.28 -13.45 -0.80
CA ALA A 76 -3.70 -14.84 -1.09
C ALA A 76 -3.42 -15.81 0.08
N LEU A 77 -2.37 -15.55 0.86
CA LEU A 77 -2.05 -16.32 2.07
C LEU A 77 -2.78 -15.81 3.32
N GLY A 78 -3.55 -14.74 3.21
CA GLY A 78 -4.03 -13.97 4.34
C GLY A 78 -2.97 -12.98 4.84
N SER A 79 -3.34 -12.14 5.81
CA SER A 79 -2.47 -11.12 6.38
C SER A 79 -2.65 -11.06 7.90
N CYS A 80 -1.70 -10.44 8.59
CA CYS A 80 -1.82 -10.16 10.02
C CYS A 80 -1.30 -8.75 10.34
N ARG A 81 -1.70 -8.27 11.52
CA ARG A 81 -1.14 -7.11 12.20
C ARG A 81 -0.57 -7.58 13.54
N TYR A 82 0.55 -8.29 13.48
CA TYR A 82 1.22 -8.83 14.65
C TYR A 82 2.62 -8.20 14.74
N LYS A 83 2.93 -7.57 15.85
CA LYS A 83 4.21 -6.91 16.09
C LYS A 83 5.03 -7.76 17.05
N LEU A 84 6.16 -8.27 16.58
CA LEU A 84 7.13 -8.96 17.43
C LEU A 84 7.72 -7.95 18.44
N LYS A 85 7.84 -8.36 19.69
CA LYS A 85 8.56 -7.59 20.69
C LYS A 85 10.05 -7.54 20.35
N ASP A 86 10.81 -6.68 21.02
CA ASP A 86 12.26 -6.70 20.89
C ASP A 86 12.82 -8.04 21.42
N PRO A 87 13.66 -8.76 20.66
CA PRO A 87 14.19 -10.05 21.08
C PRO A 87 15.07 -10.01 22.35
N ASP A 88 15.61 -8.83 22.68
CA ASP A 88 16.38 -8.66 23.91
C ASP A 88 15.48 -8.47 25.15
N LYS A 89 14.17 -8.28 24.93
CA LYS A 89 13.15 -8.16 26.01
C LYS A 89 12.29 -9.41 26.15
N ASP A 90 11.98 -10.07 25.04
CA ASP A 90 11.11 -11.27 25.00
C ASP A 90 11.48 -12.14 23.80
N GLU A 91 12.10 -13.28 24.07
CA GLU A 91 12.54 -14.23 23.05
C GLU A 91 11.48 -15.29 22.67
N THR A 92 10.32 -15.29 23.33
CA THR A 92 9.31 -16.37 23.21
C THR A 92 8.92 -16.64 21.76
N ASP A 93 8.53 -15.60 21.01
CA ASP A 93 8.15 -15.73 19.60
C ASP A 93 9.33 -16.20 18.74
N TYR A 94 10.53 -15.71 19.03
CA TYR A 94 11.73 -16.05 18.24
C TYR A 94 12.18 -17.49 18.46
N LEU A 95 12.08 -18.00 19.68
CA LEU A 95 12.32 -19.42 19.97
C LEU A 95 11.33 -20.29 19.17
N ARG A 96 10.06 -19.90 19.12
CA ARG A 96 9.05 -20.59 18.33
C ARG A 96 9.32 -20.51 16.83
N ILE A 97 9.67 -19.33 16.29
CA ILE A 97 10.07 -19.18 14.88
C ILE A 97 11.27 -20.08 14.57
N LEU A 98 12.29 -20.11 15.43
CA LEU A 98 13.48 -20.95 15.26
C LEU A 98 13.13 -22.47 15.27
N GLU A 99 12.23 -22.88 16.16
CA GLU A 99 11.72 -24.26 16.21
C GLU A 99 11.07 -24.64 14.86
N ILE A 100 10.19 -23.78 14.34
CA ILE A 100 9.53 -24.01 13.05
C ILE A 100 10.52 -23.98 11.89
N PHE A 101 11.49 -23.06 11.91
CA PHE A 101 12.54 -23.01 10.89
C PHE A 101 13.39 -24.29 10.89
N LYS A 102 13.71 -24.85 12.06
CA LYS A 102 14.40 -26.14 12.18
C LYS A 102 13.52 -27.30 11.69
N LYS A 103 12.25 -27.32 12.09
CA LYS A 103 11.28 -28.37 11.72
C LYS A 103 11.14 -28.56 10.21
N TYR A 104 11.09 -27.45 9.46
CA TYR A 104 10.92 -27.45 8.00
C TYR A 104 12.20 -27.13 7.23
N ASN A 105 13.37 -27.15 7.87
CA ASN A 105 14.65 -26.75 7.31
C ASN A 105 14.60 -25.42 6.55
N ILE A 106 13.89 -24.42 7.10
CA ILE A 106 13.75 -23.10 6.46
C ILE A 106 15.08 -22.36 6.56
N ARG A 107 15.63 -22.05 5.39
CA ARG A 107 16.91 -21.33 5.20
C ARG A 107 16.71 -19.98 4.53
N TYR A 108 15.50 -19.70 4.02
CA TYR A 108 15.14 -18.47 3.35
C TYR A 108 13.80 -17.98 3.88
N PHE A 109 13.77 -16.77 4.38
CA PHE A 109 12.55 -16.11 4.85
C PHE A 109 12.29 -14.84 4.07
N PHE A 110 11.14 -14.77 3.41
CA PHE A 110 10.68 -13.65 2.62
C PHE A 110 9.41 -13.08 3.22
N TYR A 111 9.41 -11.77 3.50
CA TYR A 111 8.26 -11.14 4.13
C TYR A 111 7.82 -9.91 3.36
N ASN A 112 6.57 -9.94 2.87
CA ASN A 112 6.01 -8.91 2.02
C ASN A 112 5.11 -7.98 2.85
N GLY A 113 5.54 -6.72 3.00
CA GLY A 113 4.79 -5.77 3.81
C GLY A 113 5.39 -4.37 3.90
N GLY A 114 4.82 -3.54 4.77
CA GLY A 114 5.23 -2.16 5.05
C GLY A 114 6.25 -2.06 6.19
N ASN A 115 6.34 -0.88 6.83
CA ASN A 115 7.32 -0.56 7.87
C ASN A 115 7.38 -1.59 9.00
N ASP A 116 6.24 -1.95 9.62
CA ASP A 116 6.22 -2.98 10.69
C ASP A 116 6.68 -4.36 10.22
N SER A 117 6.53 -4.65 8.92
CA SER A 117 7.00 -5.91 8.34
C SER A 117 8.51 -5.90 8.12
N MET A 118 9.08 -4.75 7.78
CA MET A 118 10.53 -4.57 7.68
C MET A 118 11.19 -4.64 9.06
N ASP A 119 10.56 -4.09 10.10
CA ASP A 119 10.97 -4.26 11.50
C ASP A 119 10.93 -5.74 11.92
N THR A 120 9.88 -6.48 11.53
CA THR A 120 9.80 -7.94 11.75
C THR A 120 10.97 -8.67 11.08
N CYS A 121 11.28 -8.35 9.81
CA CYS A 121 12.41 -8.94 9.07
C CYS A 121 13.74 -8.65 9.76
N GLU A 122 13.96 -7.41 10.19
CA GLU A 122 15.20 -7.01 10.89
C GLU A 122 15.39 -7.83 12.16
N LYS A 123 14.38 -7.88 13.01
CA LYS A 123 14.41 -8.63 14.28
C LYS A 123 14.64 -10.13 14.09
N VAL A 124 13.93 -10.74 13.12
CA VAL A 124 14.12 -12.17 12.81
C VAL A 124 15.53 -12.42 12.27
N SER A 125 16.03 -11.56 11.36
CA SER A 125 17.39 -11.69 10.81
C SER A 125 18.45 -11.64 11.90
N ARG A 126 18.35 -10.65 12.79
CA ARG A 126 19.26 -10.46 13.93
C ARG A 126 19.23 -11.66 14.89
N TYR A 127 18.02 -12.12 15.22
CA TYR A 127 17.86 -13.25 16.14
C TYR A 127 18.40 -14.57 15.56
N MET A 128 18.11 -14.88 14.29
CA MET A 128 18.61 -16.10 13.65
C MET A 128 20.15 -16.13 13.60
N ALA A 129 20.77 -14.99 13.33
CA ALA A 129 22.23 -14.84 13.38
C ALA A 129 22.77 -15.08 14.79
N LYS A 130 22.16 -14.49 15.84
CA LYS A 130 22.52 -14.70 17.27
C LYS A 130 22.36 -16.17 17.68
N ALA A 131 21.30 -16.83 17.21
CA ALA A 131 21.01 -18.24 17.49
C ALA A 131 21.88 -19.26 16.69
N GLY A 132 22.74 -18.77 15.79
CA GLY A 132 23.58 -19.61 14.94
C GLY A 132 22.82 -20.40 13.87
N TRP A 133 21.59 -20.01 13.55
CA TRP A 133 20.80 -20.60 12.48
C TRP A 133 20.97 -19.79 11.19
N GLU A 134 21.73 -20.30 10.23
CA GLU A 134 21.92 -19.63 8.95
C GLU A 134 20.61 -19.60 8.19
N CYS A 135 20.05 -18.38 8.03
CA CYS A 135 18.82 -18.10 7.30
C CYS A 135 18.96 -16.78 6.56
N ARG A 136 18.61 -16.75 5.28
CA ARG A 136 18.60 -15.52 4.46
C ARG A 136 17.23 -14.85 4.62
N VAL A 137 17.22 -13.65 5.19
CA VAL A 137 16.00 -12.86 5.45
C VAL A 137 15.95 -11.68 4.51
N MET A 138 14.90 -11.59 3.70
CA MET A 138 14.69 -10.50 2.75
C MET A 138 13.29 -9.90 2.89
N GLY A 139 13.22 -8.57 2.99
CA GLY A 139 12.00 -7.81 2.92
C GLY A 139 11.58 -7.57 1.46
N ILE A 140 10.29 -7.74 1.18
CA ILE A 140 9.66 -7.38 -0.10
C ILE A 140 8.76 -6.18 0.17
N PRO A 141 9.00 -5.00 -0.44
CA PRO A 141 8.25 -3.80 -0.13
C PRO A 141 6.79 -3.94 -0.58
N LYS A 142 5.87 -3.42 0.22
CA LYS A 142 4.45 -3.32 -0.10
C LYS A 142 3.80 -2.27 0.81
N THR A 143 3.22 -1.24 0.23
CA THR A 143 2.26 -0.34 0.85
C THR A 143 1.63 0.56 -0.23
N ILE A 144 0.34 0.89 -0.09
CA ILE A 144 -0.27 1.93 -0.94
C ILE A 144 0.14 3.33 -0.49
N ASP A 145 0.55 3.49 0.78
CA ASP A 145 0.86 4.80 1.37
C ASP A 145 2.17 5.40 0.83
N ASN A 146 2.96 4.61 0.10
CA ASN A 146 4.24 5.02 -0.50
C ASN A 146 5.25 5.59 0.50
N ASP A 147 5.19 5.12 1.74
CA ASP A 147 5.86 5.69 2.91
C ASP A 147 7.15 4.97 3.34
N LEU A 148 7.55 3.88 2.65
CA LEU A 148 8.79 3.17 2.95
C LEU A 148 10.02 4.00 2.57
N PHE A 149 10.96 4.12 3.51
CA PHE A 149 12.22 4.82 3.28
C PHE A 149 13.17 4.00 2.39
N GLY A 150 14.07 4.68 1.67
CA GLY A 150 15.14 4.05 0.87
C GLY A 150 14.72 3.54 -0.50
N THR A 151 13.42 3.57 -0.85
CA THR A 151 12.89 3.21 -2.17
C THR A 151 12.30 4.44 -2.88
N ASP A 152 12.36 4.45 -4.22
CA ASP A 152 11.71 5.49 -5.02
C ASP A 152 10.19 5.48 -4.75
N HIS A 153 9.56 4.33 -4.90
CA HIS A 153 8.13 4.13 -4.61
C HIS A 153 7.89 2.70 -4.11
N CYS A 154 6.65 2.39 -3.72
CA CYS A 154 6.27 1.11 -3.16
C CYS A 154 5.26 0.39 -4.06
N PRO A 155 5.42 -0.94 -4.28
CA PRO A 155 4.37 -1.74 -4.93
C PRO A 155 3.02 -1.61 -4.21
N GLY A 156 1.99 -1.29 -4.96
CA GLY A 156 0.65 -0.98 -4.48
C GLY A 156 0.25 0.48 -4.65
N PHE A 157 1.21 1.41 -4.52
CA PHE A 157 0.96 2.84 -4.67
C PHE A 157 0.51 3.22 -6.08
N GLY A 158 1.21 2.78 -7.14
CA GLY A 158 0.88 3.13 -8.52
C GLY A 158 -0.55 2.72 -8.91
N SER A 159 -0.99 1.53 -8.51
CA SER A 159 -2.36 1.07 -8.75
C SER A 159 -3.40 1.85 -7.95
N ALA A 160 -3.12 2.17 -6.68
CA ALA A 160 -4.02 2.97 -5.86
C ALA A 160 -4.12 4.41 -6.39
N ALA A 161 -3.00 5.02 -6.80
CA ALA A 161 -2.96 6.34 -7.42
C ALA A 161 -3.78 6.40 -8.72
N LYS A 162 -3.66 5.37 -9.59
CA LYS A 162 -4.47 5.25 -10.80
C LYS A 162 -5.95 5.16 -10.49
N TYR A 163 -6.33 4.34 -9.50
CA TYR A 163 -7.70 4.20 -9.04
C TYR A 163 -8.27 5.55 -8.55
N ILE A 164 -7.52 6.25 -7.69
CA ILE A 164 -7.92 7.54 -7.12
C ILE A 164 -8.09 8.58 -8.23
N ALA A 165 -7.10 8.75 -9.10
CA ALA A 165 -7.14 9.72 -10.18
C ALA A 165 -8.34 9.46 -11.12
N THR A 166 -8.56 8.21 -11.54
CA THR A 166 -9.67 7.83 -12.42
C THR A 166 -11.02 8.09 -11.74
N SER A 167 -11.17 7.66 -10.48
CA SER A 167 -12.41 7.89 -9.73
C SER A 167 -12.69 9.39 -9.53
N CYS A 168 -11.65 10.19 -9.27
CA CYS A 168 -11.78 11.64 -9.16
C CYS A 168 -12.22 12.30 -10.48
N MET A 169 -11.73 11.80 -11.64
CA MET A 169 -12.20 12.26 -12.94
C MET A 169 -13.69 11.97 -13.13
N GLU A 170 -14.12 10.73 -12.86
CA GLU A 170 -15.51 10.29 -13.01
C GLU A 170 -16.44 11.07 -12.05
N ILE A 171 -16.02 11.24 -10.79
CA ILE A 171 -16.77 12.05 -9.79
C ILE A 171 -16.86 13.51 -10.23
N SER A 172 -15.79 14.09 -10.77
CA SER A 172 -15.77 15.47 -11.24
C SER A 172 -16.78 15.69 -12.38
N LEU A 173 -16.85 14.75 -13.32
CA LEU A 173 -17.82 14.79 -14.41
C LEU A 173 -19.26 14.68 -13.91
N ASP A 174 -19.54 13.74 -12.99
CA ASP A 174 -20.88 13.59 -12.39
C ASP A 174 -21.28 14.82 -11.57
N ALA A 175 -20.37 15.39 -10.80
CA ALA A 175 -20.63 16.56 -9.98
C ALA A 175 -20.91 17.83 -10.80
N GLY A 176 -20.33 17.92 -12.01
CA GLY A 176 -20.43 19.08 -12.91
C GLY A 176 -21.68 19.15 -13.79
N VAL A 177 -22.60 18.15 -13.72
CA VAL A 177 -23.76 18.10 -14.63
C VAL A 177 -24.93 19.00 -14.24
N TYR A 178 -24.92 19.55 -13.03
CA TYR A 178 -26.03 20.30 -12.50
C TYR A 178 -25.91 21.79 -12.82
N ASP A 179 -27.06 22.44 -13.08
CA ASP A 179 -27.19 23.88 -13.35
C ASP A 179 -27.32 24.75 -12.06
N TYR A 180 -27.11 24.09 -10.90
CA TYR A 180 -27.12 24.77 -9.59
C TYR A 180 -25.82 24.43 -8.82
N PRO A 181 -25.40 25.30 -7.89
CA PRO A 181 -24.17 25.14 -7.15
C PRO A 181 -24.14 23.83 -6.31
N THR A 182 -23.00 23.13 -6.36
CA THR A 182 -22.76 21.91 -5.58
C THR A 182 -21.38 21.89 -4.96
N ALA A 183 -21.20 21.09 -3.91
CA ALA A 183 -19.91 20.80 -3.31
C ALA A 183 -19.72 19.30 -3.14
N THR A 184 -18.57 18.78 -3.54
CA THR A 184 -18.20 17.38 -3.36
C THR A 184 -16.87 17.30 -2.63
N VAL A 185 -16.81 16.48 -1.58
CA VAL A 185 -15.58 16.19 -0.83
C VAL A 185 -15.29 14.71 -0.92
N VAL A 186 -14.08 14.33 -1.33
CA VAL A 186 -13.62 12.94 -1.38
C VAL A 186 -12.54 12.73 -0.35
N GLU A 187 -12.74 11.74 0.55
CA GLU A 187 -11.77 11.29 1.52
C GLU A 187 -10.92 10.17 0.94
N ILE A 188 -9.59 10.30 1.10
CA ILE A 188 -8.57 9.43 0.56
C ILE A 188 -7.70 8.92 1.70
N MET A 189 -7.32 7.64 1.68
CA MET A 189 -6.39 7.04 2.64
C MET A 189 -5.03 7.74 2.62
N GLY A 190 -4.27 7.59 3.70
CA GLY A 190 -2.94 8.15 3.88
C GLY A 190 -2.84 8.98 5.16
N ARG A 191 -2.80 8.29 6.32
CA ARG A 191 -2.84 8.96 7.64
C ARG A 191 -1.63 9.84 7.91
N HIS A 192 -0.43 9.41 7.50
CA HIS A 192 0.83 10.04 7.85
C HIS A 192 1.56 10.64 6.64
N ALA A 193 1.19 10.22 5.42
CA ALA A 193 1.80 10.67 4.18
C ALA A 193 0.73 10.90 3.11
N GLY A 194 0.83 12.01 2.41
CA GLY A 194 -0.17 12.52 1.47
C GLY A 194 -0.05 12.00 0.04
N TRP A 195 0.76 10.99 -0.23
CA TRP A 195 1.00 10.47 -1.57
C TRP A 195 -0.28 10.06 -2.30
N LEU A 196 -1.21 9.39 -1.61
CA LEU A 196 -2.48 8.98 -2.18
C LEU A 196 -3.40 10.18 -2.45
N ALA A 197 -3.56 11.06 -1.46
CA ALA A 197 -4.41 12.25 -1.63
C ALA A 197 -3.88 13.16 -2.73
N GLY A 198 -2.56 13.38 -2.80
CA GLY A 198 -1.91 14.13 -3.86
C GLY A 198 -2.15 13.53 -5.25
N SER A 199 -2.30 12.20 -5.34
CA SER A 199 -2.56 11.52 -6.63
C SER A 199 -3.90 11.89 -7.26
N ALA A 200 -4.86 12.43 -6.48
CA ALA A 200 -6.11 12.96 -7.03
C ALA A 200 -5.87 14.13 -8.02
N ALA A 201 -4.78 14.87 -7.83
CA ALA A 201 -4.42 15.97 -8.71
C ALA A 201 -4.03 15.54 -10.14
N LEU A 202 -3.68 14.25 -10.37
CA LEU A 202 -3.44 13.76 -11.74
C LEU A 202 -4.66 13.94 -12.64
N ALA A 203 -5.86 13.86 -12.08
CA ALA A 203 -7.11 14.05 -12.79
C ALA A 203 -7.20 15.43 -13.46
N THR A 204 -6.62 16.46 -12.86
CA THR A 204 -6.67 17.84 -13.37
C THR A 204 -5.92 18.05 -14.68
N GLN A 205 -4.97 17.15 -15.01
CA GLN A 205 -4.19 17.23 -16.25
C GLN A 205 -5.07 17.13 -17.52
N TYR A 206 -6.28 16.60 -17.36
CA TYR A 206 -7.23 16.41 -18.47
C TYR A 206 -8.53 17.20 -18.28
N GLY A 207 -8.49 18.27 -17.47
CA GLY A 207 -9.61 19.18 -17.27
C GLY A 207 -10.75 18.64 -16.41
N ALA A 208 -10.54 17.51 -15.73
CA ALA A 208 -11.46 16.94 -14.75
C ALA A 208 -10.69 16.58 -13.47
N GLY A 209 -11.29 16.79 -12.29
CA GLY A 209 -10.62 16.47 -11.03
C GLY A 209 -10.89 17.48 -9.93
N PRO A 210 -10.25 17.34 -8.77
CA PRO A 210 -10.47 18.24 -7.64
C PRO A 210 -9.90 19.63 -7.90
N ASP A 211 -10.64 20.65 -7.45
CA ASP A 211 -10.19 22.04 -7.39
C ASP A 211 -9.18 22.24 -6.25
N LEU A 212 -9.32 21.45 -5.18
CA LEU A 212 -8.54 21.56 -3.96
C LEU A 212 -8.07 20.17 -3.51
N VAL A 213 -6.80 20.06 -3.08
CA VAL A 213 -6.22 18.82 -2.58
C VAL A 213 -5.46 19.11 -1.29
N TYR A 214 -5.88 18.48 -0.18
CA TYR A 214 -5.26 18.68 1.13
C TYR A 214 -4.52 17.43 1.61
N LEU A 215 -3.27 17.61 2.01
CA LEU A 215 -2.35 16.57 2.45
C LEU A 215 -2.08 16.67 3.97
N PRO A 216 -1.72 15.56 4.63
CA PRO A 216 -1.41 15.58 6.07
C PRO A 216 -0.07 16.25 6.42
N GLU A 217 0.77 16.55 5.42
CA GLU A 217 2.04 17.27 5.59
C GLU A 217 1.87 18.75 5.91
N THR A 218 0.67 19.31 5.69
CA THR A 218 0.37 20.72 5.96
C THR A 218 -0.68 20.85 7.04
N VAL A 219 -0.60 21.91 7.85
CA VAL A 219 -1.64 22.24 8.83
C VAL A 219 -2.93 22.57 8.11
N PHE A 220 -4.02 21.91 8.50
CA PHE A 220 -5.35 22.16 7.96
C PHE A 220 -6.08 23.19 8.81
N ASP A 221 -6.50 24.30 8.18
CA ASP A 221 -7.35 25.30 8.78
C ASP A 221 -8.75 25.21 8.18
N LEU A 222 -9.75 24.89 9.02
CA LEU A 222 -11.13 24.69 8.59
C LEU A 222 -11.75 25.98 8.02
N GLU A 223 -11.47 27.14 8.63
CA GLU A 223 -12.04 28.41 8.16
C GLU A 223 -11.43 28.81 6.81
N ALA A 224 -10.12 28.69 6.65
CA ALA A 224 -9.43 28.92 5.39
C ALA A 224 -9.91 27.94 4.29
N PHE A 225 -10.15 26.68 4.63
CA PHE A 225 -10.75 25.69 3.72
C PHE A 225 -12.16 26.12 3.26
N LEU A 226 -13.02 26.55 4.18
CA LEU A 226 -14.38 26.99 3.88
C LEU A 226 -14.40 28.27 3.02
N ASP A 227 -13.54 29.24 3.33
CA ASP A 227 -13.39 30.47 2.54
C ASP A 227 -12.93 30.15 1.10
N ARG A 228 -11.99 29.19 0.95
CA ARG A 228 -11.53 28.77 -0.37
C ARG A 228 -12.61 28.03 -1.15
N CYS A 229 -13.39 27.14 -0.49
CA CYS A 229 -14.53 26.46 -1.11
C CYS A 229 -15.56 27.47 -1.59
N GLU A 230 -15.90 28.47 -0.77
CA GLU A 230 -16.86 29.52 -1.13
C GLU A 230 -16.37 30.37 -2.31
N GLN A 231 -15.06 30.66 -2.37
CA GLN A 231 -14.48 31.37 -3.51
C GLN A 231 -14.60 30.53 -4.80
N VAL A 232 -14.24 29.25 -4.77
CA VAL A 232 -14.33 28.36 -5.94
C VAL A 232 -15.79 28.23 -6.41
N ILE A 233 -16.75 28.10 -5.49
CA ILE A 233 -18.17 28.04 -5.83
C ILE A 233 -18.63 29.36 -6.55
N ARG A 234 -18.17 30.50 -6.07
CA ARG A 234 -18.48 31.79 -6.73
C ARG A 234 -17.89 31.91 -8.13
N GLU A 235 -16.68 31.37 -8.33
CA GLU A 235 -15.93 31.44 -9.59
C GLU A 235 -16.43 30.44 -10.64
N LYS A 236 -16.75 29.19 -10.21
CA LYS A 236 -17.01 28.05 -11.10
C LYS A 236 -18.43 27.47 -10.98
N GLY A 237 -19.20 27.89 -9.99
CA GLY A 237 -20.53 27.34 -9.69
C GLY A 237 -20.51 26.07 -8.82
N SER A 238 -19.40 25.37 -8.71
CA SER A 238 -19.26 24.18 -7.87
C SER A 238 -17.85 24.06 -7.33
N VAL A 239 -17.65 23.24 -6.27
CA VAL A 239 -16.33 22.90 -5.74
C VAL A 239 -16.18 21.40 -5.58
N PHE A 240 -15.03 20.87 -5.97
CA PHE A 240 -14.61 19.52 -5.70
C PHE A 240 -13.30 19.51 -4.90
N ALA A 241 -13.31 18.95 -3.68
CA ALA A 241 -12.13 18.85 -2.82
C ALA A 241 -11.77 17.38 -2.56
N ALA A 242 -10.49 17.06 -2.67
CA ALA A 242 -9.91 15.79 -2.25
C ALA A 242 -9.11 16.02 -0.96
N VAL A 243 -9.36 15.20 0.06
CA VAL A 243 -8.73 15.37 1.38
C VAL A 243 -8.13 14.04 1.86
N SER A 244 -6.94 14.11 2.45
CA SER A 244 -6.39 12.95 3.16
C SER A 244 -7.14 12.70 4.46
N GLU A 245 -7.37 11.43 4.84
CA GLU A 245 -7.91 11.04 6.15
C GLU A 245 -7.03 11.54 7.32
N GLY A 246 -5.77 11.87 7.05
CA GLY A 246 -4.75 12.24 8.02
C GLY A 246 -4.56 13.75 8.21
N ILE A 247 -5.41 14.62 7.64
CA ILE A 247 -5.28 16.07 7.86
C ILE A 247 -5.48 16.42 9.33
N GLN A 248 -4.64 17.33 9.83
CA GLN A 248 -4.61 17.75 11.23
C GLN A 248 -4.65 19.27 11.33
N ASP A 249 -5.24 19.77 12.41
CA ASP A 249 -5.17 21.17 12.75
C ASP A 249 -3.80 21.60 13.31
N LYS A 250 -3.67 22.87 13.69
CA LYS A 250 -2.46 23.45 14.26
C LYS A 250 -2.02 22.82 15.60
N ASP A 251 -2.94 22.15 16.29
CA ASP A 251 -2.71 21.50 17.58
C ASP A 251 -2.40 19.99 17.41
N GLY A 252 -2.31 19.51 16.15
CA GLY A 252 -2.04 18.12 15.78
C GLY A 252 -3.22 17.18 15.99
N VAL A 253 -4.44 17.72 16.12
CA VAL A 253 -5.66 16.92 16.26
C VAL A 253 -6.19 16.57 14.86
N PHE A 254 -6.48 15.29 14.64
CA PHE A 254 -7.09 14.87 13.38
C PHE A 254 -8.47 15.49 13.18
N ILE A 255 -8.71 16.05 12.02
CA ILE A 255 -10.02 16.66 11.70
C ILE A 255 -11.15 15.61 11.75
N SER A 256 -10.84 14.33 11.46
CA SER A 256 -11.78 13.22 11.63
C SER A 256 -12.27 13.01 13.08
N GLU A 257 -11.52 13.48 14.10
CA GLU A 257 -11.98 13.42 15.50
C GLU A 257 -13.11 14.41 15.76
N TYR A 258 -13.11 15.55 15.09
CA TYR A 258 -14.23 16.52 15.15
C TYR A 258 -15.49 15.94 14.50
N ALA A 259 -15.35 15.15 13.43
CA ALA A 259 -16.46 14.42 12.83
C ALA A 259 -17.14 13.48 13.81
N SER A 260 -16.36 12.72 14.57
CA SER A 260 -16.88 11.79 15.59
C SER A 260 -17.60 12.46 16.75
N LYS A 261 -17.21 13.68 17.13
CA LYS A 261 -17.82 14.46 18.23
C LYS A 261 -19.10 15.20 17.81
N SER A 262 -19.24 15.55 16.53
CA SER A 262 -20.38 16.35 16.03
C SER A 262 -21.59 15.49 15.60
N ALA A 263 -21.44 14.19 15.54
CA ALA A 263 -22.41 13.26 14.98
C ALA A 263 -23.33 12.63 16.04
N THR A 264 -24.07 13.47 16.80
CA THR A 264 -25.13 13.00 17.67
C THR A 264 -26.47 13.29 17.02
N ASP A 265 -27.32 12.27 16.78
CA ASP A 265 -28.66 12.48 16.29
C ASP A 265 -29.58 13.07 17.39
N ALA A 266 -30.82 13.43 17.02
CA ALA A 266 -31.82 13.98 17.94
C ALA A 266 -32.20 13.00 19.10
N PHE A 267 -31.74 11.73 19.02
CA PHE A 267 -32.00 10.68 20.02
C PHE A 267 -30.75 10.32 20.82
N GLY A 268 -29.62 11.06 20.64
CA GLY A 268 -28.39 10.83 21.38
C GLY A 268 -27.49 9.71 20.81
N HIS A 269 -27.78 9.18 19.61
CA HIS A 269 -26.93 8.19 18.95
C HIS A 269 -25.85 8.92 18.14
N THR A 270 -24.61 8.49 18.30
CA THR A 270 -23.48 8.99 17.49
C THR A 270 -23.64 8.47 16.06
N GLN A 271 -23.94 9.34 15.09
CA GLN A 271 -23.84 8.99 13.69
C GLN A 271 -22.37 8.91 13.33
N LEU A 272 -21.91 7.73 12.90
CA LEU A 272 -20.57 7.50 12.37
C LEU A 272 -20.50 8.11 10.97
N GLY A 273 -20.23 9.41 10.87
CA GLY A 273 -19.88 10.10 9.63
C GLY A 273 -18.36 10.24 9.54
N GLY A 274 -17.77 9.92 8.36
CA GLY A 274 -16.35 10.13 8.10
C GLY A 274 -16.00 11.60 7.87
N LEU A 275 -14.71 11.87 7.67
CA LEU A 275 -14.16 13.21 7.44
C LEU A 275 -14.81 13.90 6.24
N ALA A 276 -15.02 13.19 5.11
CA ALA A 276 -15.64 13.76 3.92
C ALA A 276 -17.06 14.26 4.19
N VAL A 277 -17.84 13.51 4.94
CA VAL A 277 -19.22 13.87 5.30
C VAL A 277 -19.21 15.09 6.22
N TYR A 278 -18.32 15.13 7.21
CA TYR A 278 -18.16 16.27 8.11
C TYR A 278 -17.82 17.55 7.35
N LEU A 279 -16.80 17.52 6.48
CA LEU A 279 -16.40 18.70 5.70
C LEU A 279 -17.48 19.15 4.72
N ALA A 280 -18.18 18.21 4.06
CA ALA A 280 -19.30 18.52 3.20
C ALA A 280 -20.44 19.21 3.97
N ASP A 281 -20.71 18.80 5.21
CA ASP A 281 -21.71 19.42 6.08
C ASP A 281 -21.29 20.83 6.52
N GLN A 282 -19.98 21.04 6.80
CA GLN A 282 -19.46 22.39 7.10
C GLN A 282 -19.61 23.34 5.89
N ILE A 283 -19.28 22.87 4.67
CA ILE A 283 -19.50 23.66 3.44
C ILE A 283 -20.97 24.01 3.28
N LYS A 284 -21.87 23.03 3.48
CA LYS A 284 -23.33 23.26 3.41
C LYS A 284 -23.80 24.29 4.42
N LYS A 285 -23.34 24.23 5.66
CA LYS A 285 -23.68 25.22 6.70
C LYS A 285 -23.22 26.63 6.34
N ARG A 286 -22.02 26.75 5.75
CA ARG A 286 -21.42 28.03 5.38
C ARG A 286 -22.09 28.64 4.15
N THR A 287 -22.36 27.85 3.11
CA THR A 287 -22.73 28.32 1.79
C THR A 287 -24.21 28.09 1.39
N GLY A 288 -24.87 27.15 2.09
CA GLY A 288 -26.22 26.70 1.73
C GLY A 288 -26.29 25.77 0.51
N VAL A 289 -25.16 25.50 -0.17
CA VAL A 289 -25.15 24.65 -1.37
C VAL A 289 -25.36 23.18 -1.05
N LYS A 290 -25.89 22.42 -2.01
CA LYS A 290 -26.02 20.98 -1.89
C LYS A 290 -24.62 20.34 -1.84
N SER A 291 -24.28 19.66 -0.73
CA SER A 291 -22.96 19.09 -0.50
C SER A 291 -23.01 17.58 -0.37
N ARG A 292 -21.93 16.90 -0.77
CA ARG A 292 -21.77 15.43 -0.71
C ARG A 292 -20.39 15.09 -0.24
N GLY A 293 -20.29 14.17 0.76
CA GLY A 293 -19.04 13.50 1.16
C GLY A 293 -18.97 12.10 0.57
N ILE A 294 -17.81 11.70 0.08
CA ILE A 294 -17.53 10.39 -0.52
C ILE A 294 -16.27 9.85 0.13
N GLU A 295 -16.32 8.65 0.68
CA GLU A 295 -15.17 7.92 1.20
C GLU A 295 -14.76 6.84 0.20
N LEU A 296 -13.55 6.89 -0.35
CA LEU A 296 -13.03 5.83 -1.21
C LEU A 296 -12.71 4.56 -0.42
N SER A 297 -12.41 4.71 0.88
CA SER A 297 -12.22 3.61 1.83
C SER A 297 -11.38 2.46 1.27
N LEU A 298 -11.78 1.20 1.43
CA LEU A 298 -11.04 0.02 0.99
C LEU A 298 -10.94 -0.11 -0.53
N LEU A 299 -11.83 0.52 -1.31
CA LEU A 299 -11.86 0.40 -2.77
C LEU A 299 -10.54 0.83 -3.41
N GLN A 300 -9.92 1.91 -2.93
CA GLN A 300 -8.66 2.43 -3.46
C GLN A 300 -7.48 1.45 -3.33
N ARG A 301 -7.52 0.49 -2.41
CA ARG A 301 -6.45 -0.52 -2.25
C ARG A 301 -6.78 -1.88 -2.85
N CYS A 302 -8.04 -2.16 -3.19
CA CYS A 302 -8.47 -3.44 -3.75
C CYS A 302 -9.05 -3.34 -5.16
N GLY A 303 -9.11 -2.14 -5.75
CA GLY A 303 -9.67 -1.87 -7.06
C GLY A 303 -8.82 -2.41 -8.22
N ALA A 304 -8.61 -3.72 -8.26
CA ALA A 304 -7.74 -4.39 -9.23
C ALA A 304 -8.16 -4.19 -10.70
N HIS A 305 -9.37 -3.71 -10.96
CA HIS A 305 -9.84 -3.38 -12.32
C HIS A 305 -9.12 -2.16 -12.91
N LEU A 306 -8.55 -1.30 -12.07
CA LEU A 306 -7.74 -0.14 -12.45
C LEU A 306 -6.26 -0.31 -12.07
N ALA A 307 -5.80 -1.52 -11.75
CA ALA A 307 -4.40 -1.74 -11.41
C ALA A 307 -3.48 -1.28 -12.55
N SER A 308 -2.40 -0.60 -12.18
CA SER A 308 -1.37 -0.15 -13.12
C SER A 308 -0.52 -1.33 -13.60
N ARG A 309 -0.24 -1.39 -14.89
CA ARG A 309 0.65 -2.41 -15.44
C ARG A 309 2.08 -2.23 -14.95
N THR A 310 2.55 -0.99 -14.87
CA THR A 310 3.87 -0.66 -14.31
C THR A 310 3.99 -1.20 -12.88
N ASP A 311 3.03 -0.90 -12.02
CA ASP A 311 3.03 -1.35 -10.61
C ASP A 311 2.99 -2.89 -10.49
N ILE A 312 2.23 -3.58 -11.35
CA ILE A 312 2.19 -5.04 -11.41
C ILE A 312 3.56 -5.61 -11.78
N ASP A 313 4.19 -5.11 -12.84
CA ASP A 313 5.46 -5.63 -13.35
C ASP A 313 6.59 -5.39 -12.35
N GLU A 314 6.60 -4.23 -11.71
CA GLU A 314 7.57 -3.87 -10.66
C GLU A 314 7.35 -4.68 -9.38
N ALA A 315 6.09 -4.96 -9.02
CA ALA A 315 5.79 -5.87 -7.90
C ALA A 315 6.33 -7.28 -8.14
N VAL A 316 6.15 -7.82 -9.36
CA VAL A 316 6.74 -9.12 -9.75
C VAL A 316 8.26 -9.07 -9.67
N MET A 317 8.86 -8.02 -10.23
CA MET A 317 10.32 -7.80 -10.21
C MET A 317 10.87 -7.74 -8.79
N ALA A 318 10.18 -7.09 -7.86
CA ALA A 318 10.59 -7.03 -6.45
C ALA A 318 10.63 -8.43 -5.81
N GLY A 319 9.60 -9.25 -6.06
CA GLY A 319 9.53 -10.62 -5.58
C GLY A 319 10.67 -11.49 -6.13
N MET A 320 10.88 -11.45 -7.45
CA MET A 320 11.97 -12.17 -8.13
C MET A 320 13.35 -11.76 -7.59
N THR A 321 13.58 -10.45 -7.43
CA THR A 321 14.84 -9.93 -6.90
C THR A 321 15.12 -10.41 -5.50
N ALA A 322 14.13 -10.44 -4.61
CA ALA A 322 14.30 -10.91 -3.24
C ALA A 322 14.84 -12.36 -3.20
N VAL A 323 14.30 -13.24 -4.02
CA VAL A 323 14.75 -14.64 -4.08
C VAL A 323 16.14 -14.75 -4.69
N ASN A 324 16.36 -14.14 -5.85
CA ASN A 324 17.64 -14.23 -6.55
C ASN A 324 18.81 -13.70 -5.70
N THR A 325 18.60 -12.58 -5.00
CA THR A 325 19.64 -11.99 -4.15
C THR A 325 19.86 -12.81 -2.87
N ALA A 326 18.81 -13.38 -2.26
CA ALA A 326 18.96 -14.30 -1.13
C ALA A 326 19.75 -15.55 -1.52
N VAL A 327 19.45 -16.16 -2.67
CA VAL A 327 20.20 -17.31 -3.20
C VAL A 327 21.66 -16.93 -3.48
N ALA A 328 21.91 -15.73 -3.97
CA ALA A 328 23.26 -15.18 -4.17
C ALA A 328 24.02 -14.87 -2.85
N GLY A 329 23.35 -14.96 -1.70
CA GLY A 329 24.00 -14.82 -0.37
C GLY A 329 23.64 -13.56 0.41
N GLU A 330 22.75 -12.71 -0.12
CA GLU A 330 22.30 -11.51 0.57
C GLU A 330 21.30 -11.85 1.69
N THR A 331 21.34 -11.07 2.77
CA THR A 331 20.44 -11.20 3.92
C THR A 331 20.31 -9.87 4.68
N GLY A 332 19.27 -9.72 5.49
CA GLY A 332 19.05 -8.53 6.32
C GLY A 332 18.74 -7.27 5.49
N LYS A 333 18.21 -7.43 4.28
CA LYS A 333 17.96 -6.33 3.35
C LYS A 333 16.52 -6.36 2.83
N MET A 334 16.03 -5.18 2.43
CA MET A 334 14.80 -5.00 1.68
C MET A 334 15.14 -4.76 0.21
N VAL A 335 14.36 -5.34 -0.69
CA VAL A 335 14.35 -4.91 -2.10
C VAL A 335 13.76 -3.50 -2.18
N ALA A 336 14.40 -2.63 -2.91
CA ALA A 336 13.96 -1.27 -3.13
C ALA A 336 14.07 -0.90 -4.62
N PHE A 337 13.38 0.15 -5.04
CA PHE A 337 13.46 0.66 -6.40
C PHE A 337 14.39 1.87 -6.50
N SER A 338 15.07 1.94 -7.64
CA SER A 338 15.85 3.11 -8.09
C SER A 338 15.37 3.45 -9.49
N CYS A 339 14.72 4.59 -9.63
CA CYS A 339 14.07 4.99 -10.87
C CYS A 339 14.73 6.23 -11.48
N SER A 340 14.73 6.30 -12.80
CA SER A 340 15.06 7.49 -13.55
C SER A 340 13.88 7.98 -14.36
N ARG A 341 13.74 9.32 -14.48
CA ARG A 341 12.70 10.01 -15.25
C ARG A 341 13.41 11.09 -16.09
N ILE A 342 14.10 10.64 -17.15
CA ILE A 342 14.93 11.51 -17.99
C ILE A 342 14.29 11.59 -19.37
N ASP A 343 14.09 12.80 -19.90
CA ASP A 343 13.57 13.08 -21.24
C ASP A 343 12.25 12.33 -21.53
N GLY A 344 11.35 12.28 -20.54
CA GLY A 344 10.07 11.58 -20.66
C GLY A 344 10.18 10.05 -20.63
N THR A 345 11.39 9.50 -20.46
CA THR A 345 11.60 8.06 -20.35
C THR A 345 11.66 7.63 -18.90
N TYR A 346 10.77 6.70 -18.53
CA TYR A 346 10.79 6.06 -17.21
C TYR A 346 11.54 4.73 -17.27
N ALA A 347 12.44 4.53 -16.32
CA ALA A 347 13.13 3.26 -16.12
C ALA A 347 13.28 2.96 -14.63
N CYS A 348 12.91 1.75 -14.24
CA CYS A 348 13.01 1.26 -12.86
C CYS A 348 13.98 0.08 -12.78
N ARG A 349 14.81 0.09 -11.74
CA ARG A 349 15.73 -1.01 -11.38
C ARG A 349 15.59 -1.32 -9.90
N THR A 350 15.89 -2.55 -9.53
CA THR A 350 15.96 -2.95 -8.13
C THR A 350 17.34 -2.63 -7.55
N LYS A 351 17.34 -2.27 -6.28
CA LYS A 351 18.51 -2.19 -5.40
C LYS A 351 18.20 -2.84 -4.05
N LEU A 352 19.21 -3.00 -3.21
CA LEU A 352 19.03 -3.52 -1.86
C LEU A 352 19.32 -2.42 -0.83
N VAL A 353 18.49 -2.35 0.21
CA VAL A 353 18.65 -1.42 1.33
C VAL A 353 18.68 -2.23 2.63
N PRO A 354 19.61 -1.96 3.57
CA PRO A 354 19.60 -2.62 4.87
C PRO A 354 18.25 -2.44 5.59
N LEU A 355 17.71 -3.50 6.20
CA LEU A 355 16.44 -3.43 6.92
C LEU A 355 16.47 -2.43 8.07
N ALA A 356 17.61 -2.28 8.73
CA ALA A 356 17.81 -1.31 9.81
C ALA A 356 17.62 0.15 9.36
N ASP A 357 17.88 0.45 8.08
CA ASP A 357 17.75 1.81 7.53
C ASP A 357 16.30 2.13 7.09
N VAL A 358 15.44 1.11 6.98
CA VAL A 358 14.04 1.24 6.55
C VAL A 358 13.10 1.27 7.74
N ALA A 359 13.32 0.39 8.71
CA ALA A 359 12.44 0.24 9.87
C ALA A 359 12.34 1.56 10.66
N ASN A 360 11.09 1.98 10.95
CA ASN A 360 10.75 3.18 11.74
C ASN A 360 10.99 4.55 11.07
N TYR A 361 11.22 4.60 9.76
CA TYR A 361 11.26 5.85 8.99
C TYR A 361 10.08 5.91 8.02
N GLU A 362 9.43 7.07 7.94
CA GLU A 362 8.33 7.34 7.00
C GLU A 362 8.78 8.33 5.93
N LYS A 363 8.54 8.02 4.67
CA LYS A 363 8.78 8.90 3.52
C LYS A 363 7.54 9.75 3.27
N LYS A 364 7.61 11.03 3.55
CA LYS A 364 6.56 12.02 3.32
C LYS A 364 6.67 12.66 1.93
N VAL A 365 5.59 13.31 1.49
CA VAL A 365 5.63 14.17 0.31
C VAL A 365 6.58 15.35 0.60
N PRO A 366 7.56 15.62 -0.28
CA PRO A 366 8.47 16.76 -0.13
C PRO A 366 7.67 18.08 -0.06
N ALA A 367 8.04 18.96 0.86
CA ALA A 367 7.36 20.23 1.06
C ALA A 367 7.33 21.09 -0.21
N GLU A 368 8.40 21.07 -1.01
CA GLU A 368 8.51 21.76 -2.29
C GLU A 368 7.61 21.18 -3.39
N TRP A 369 6.97 20.03 -3.16
CA TRP A 369 6.00 19.43 -4.06
C TRP A 369 4.55 19.77 -3.68
N ILE A 370 4.36 20.49 -2.60
CA ILE A 370 3.06 21.00 -2.14
C ILE A 370 2.97 22.48 -2.52
N LEU A 371 1.80 22.93 -2.97
CA LEU A 371 1.58 24.35 -3.26
C LEU A 371 1.69 25.20 -1.97
N PRO A 372 2.17 26.44 -2.05
CA PRO A 372 2.38 27.30 -0.87
C PRO A 372 1.13 27.45 0.02
N ASP A 373 -0.04 27.46 -0.58
CA ASP A 373 -1.33 27.59 0.13
C ASP A 373 -1.81 26.27 0.74
N GLY A 374 -1.03 25.16 0.60
CA GLY A 374 -1.35 23.84 1.14
C GLY A 374 -2.58 23.15 0.54
N ASN A 375 -3.12 23.67 -0.55
CA ASN A 375 -4.38 23.21 -1.16
C ASN A 375 -4.21 22.52 -2.52
N GLY A 376 -3.02 22.02 -2.81
CA GLY A 376 -2.68 21.32 -4.05
C GLY A 376 -1.24 20.85 -4.09
N VAL A 377 -0.85 20.24 -5.21
CA VAL A 377 0.50 19.75 -5.47
C VAL A 377 1.09 20.39 -6.73
N THR A 378 2.43 20.44 -6.79
CA THR A 378 3.16 21.02 -7.92
C THR A 378 3.28 20.01 -9.08
N GLN A 379 3.73 20.50 -10.25
CA GLN A 379 4.01 19.65 -11.41
C GLN A 379 5.04 18.55 -11.11
N ALA A 380 6.02 18.81 -10.22
CA ALA A 380 7.01 17.82 -9.81
C ALA A 380 6.37 16.56 -9.17
N PHE A 381 5.31 16.74 -8.38
CA PHE A 381 4.54 15.61 -7.86
C PHE A 381 3.85 14.83 -8.98
N ILE A 382 3.22 15.52 -9.93
CA ILE A 382 2.55 14.91 -11.08
C ILE A 382 3.54 14.10 -11.91
N ASP A 383 4.70 14.70 -12.24
CA ASP A 383 5.77 14.05 -13.03
C ASP A 383 6.35 12.82 -12.32
N TYR A 384 6.38 12.83 -10.99
CA TYR A 384 6.80 11.66 -10.20
C TYR A 384 5.79 10.53 -10.30
N VAL A 385 4.48 10.80 -10.17
CA VAL A 385 3.45 9.74 -10.08
C VAL A 385 3.02 9.24 -11.47
N LEU A 386 2.98 10.10 -12.47
CA LEU A 386 2.43 9.78 -13.79
C LEU A 386 3.02 8.51 -14.44
N PRO A 387 4.33 8.21 -14.38
CA PRO A 387 4.90 6.96 -14.90
C PRO A 387 4.40 5.71 -14.16
N LEU A 388 4.09 5.83 -12.87
CA LEU A 388 3.70 4.70 -12.00
C LEU A 388 2.28 4.20 -12.27
N ILE A 389 1.44 5.01 -12.91
CA ILE A 389 0.05 4.65 -13.20
C ILE A 389 -0.15 4.08 -14.61
N GLN A 390 0.93 3.86 -15.36
CA GLN A 390 0.85 3.53 -16.78
C GLN A 390 0.42 2.09 -17.05
N GLY A 391 -0.28 1.94 -18.17
CA GLY A 391 -0.71 0.67 -18.73
C GLY A 391 -1.88 0.01 -17.98
N ASP A 392 -2.57 -0.89 -18.66
CA ASP A 392 -3.74 -1.60 -18.14
C ASP A 392 -3.43 -3.05 -17.80
N CYS A 393 -4.06 -3.55 -16.74
CA CYS A 393 -3.96 -4.96 -16.40
C CYS A 393 -4.85 -5.82 -17.31
N ARG A 394 -4.28 -6.93 -17.83
CA ARG A 394 -5.04 -7.95 -18.57
C ARG A 394 -5.55 -9.01 -17.58
N ARG A 395 -6.80 -8.87 -17.15
CA ARG A 395 -7.43 -9.79 -16.19
C ARG A 395 -7.99 -11.03 -16.90
N SER A 396 -7.90 -12.19 -16.23
CA SER A 396 -8.73 -13.34 -16.58
C SER A 396 -10.19 -13.03 -16.24
N VAL A 397 -11.11 -13.32 -17.15
CA VAL A 397 -12.55 -13.15 -16.93
C VAL A 397 -13.28 -14.47 -17.17
N LYS A 398 -14.38 -14.67 -16.43
CA LYS A 398 -15.35 -15.71 -16.68
C LYS A 398 -16.74 -15.10 -16.47
N ASP A 399 -17.64 -15.31 -17.42
CA ASP A 399 -19.00 -14.77 -17.40
C ASP A 399 -18.99 -13.23 -17.19
N SER A 400 -18.06 -12.53 -17.84
CA SER A 400 -17.80 -11.08 -17.72
C SER A 400 -17.32 -10.58 -16.35
N LEU A 401 -17.12 -11.47 -15.38
CA LEU A 401 -16.58 -11.13 -14.06
C LEU A 401 -15.09 -11.50 -13.95
N PRO A 402 -14.30 -10.77 -13.15
CA PRO A 402 -12.91 -11.11 -12.88
C PRO A 402 -12.78 -12.52 -12.30
N ARG A 403 -11.89 -13.33 -12.86
CA ARG A 403 -11.52 -14.62 -12.30
C ARG A 403 -10.20 -14.49 -11.54
N PHE A 404 -10.27 -14.45 -10.23
CA PHE A 404 -9.13 -14.41 -9.34
C PHE A 404 -8.55 -15.81 -9.07
N ALA A 405 -7.30 -15.84 -8.60
CA ALA A 405 -6.62 -17.07 -8.21
C ALA A 405 -7.34 -17.79 -7.06
N LYS A 406 -7.38 -19.11 -7.15
CA LYS A 406 -7.93 -19.97 -6.11
C LYS A 406 -6.89 -21.02 -5.74
N LEU A 407 -6.14 -20.76 -4.68
CA LEU A 407 -5.13 -21.67 -4.15
C LEU A 407 -5.76 -22.85 -3.43
N LYS A 408 -5.15 -24.03 -3.54
CA LYS A 408 -5.56 -25.26 -2.82
C LYS A 408 -5.24 -25.17 -1.34
N LYS A 409 -4.14 -24.48 -0.97
CA LYS A 409 -3.65 -24.32 0.40
C LYS A 409 -3.43 -25.65 1.10
N VAL A 410 -2.75 -26.56 0.42
CA VAL A 410 -2.38 -27.87 0.98
C VAL A 410 -1.40 -27.65 2.13
N ARG A 411 -1.71 -28.22 3.29
CA ARG A 411 -0.85 -28.08 4.47
C ARG A 411 0.53 -28.67 4.20
N ALA A 412 1.56 -27.96 4.66
CA ALA A 412 2.93 -28.46 4.63
C ALA A 412 3.09 -29.63 5.60
N GLU A 413 3.83 -30.64 5.18
CA GLU A 413 4.31 -31.75 6.01
C GLU A 413 5.77 -31.51 6.32
N ALA A 414 6.20 -31.76 7.55
CA ALA A 414 7.62 -31.76 7.92
C ALA A 414 8.34 -32.92 7.21
N GLU A 415 9.56 -32.68 6.79
CA GLU A 415 10.44 -33.73 6.23
C GLU A 415 10.90 -34.70 7.32
#